data_17410c80697f557d5913b4ca870b0bbe
#
_entry.id   17410c80697f557d5913b4ca870b0bbe
#
_cell.length_a   1.000
_cell.length_b   1.000
_cell.length_c   1.000
_cell.angle_alpha   90.00
_cell.angle_beta   90.00
_cell.angle_gamma   90.00
#
_symmetry.space_group_name_H-M   'P 1'
#
loop_
_entity.id
_entity.type
_entity.pdbx_description
1 polymer ?
#
loop_
_entity_poly.entity_id
_entity_poly.type
_entity_poly.pdbx_seq_one_letter_code
_entity_poly.pdbx_strand_id
1 'polypeptide(L)'
;MKAVKKHILGIAMIIALLFSCKKETNPKVKTVDSNIVVKTEKILNLNANFIKSEFTIDGMTCEIGCAKLIEKNINKMNGVKLAKVDFNNKLAMVEYDETMVNHDLLTDVVTKTANVYKVSEMKIVKKFSDTKKEKNE
;
A
#
# COMPACT_ATOMS: atom_id res chain seq x y z
N MET A 1 63.39 -5.32 6.09
CA MET A 1 62.81 -4.13 5.43
C MET A 1 62.16 -4.38 4.05
N LYS A 2 62.47 -5.51 3.37
CA LYS A 2 61.87 -5.80 2.04
C LYS A 2 60.40 -6.38 2.10
N ALA A 3 60.03 -7.03 3.20
CA ALA A 3 58.70 -7.63 3.34
C ALA A 3 57.61 -6.58 3.64
N VAL A 4 57.87 -5.56 4.38
CA VAL A 4 56.92 -4.50 4.76
C VAL A 4 56.52 -3.67 3.53
N LYS A 5 57.43 -3.47 2.58
CA LYS A 5 57.21 -2.68 1.35
C LYS A 5 56.20 -3.36 0.41
N LYS A 6 56.14 -4.72 0.37
CA LYS A 6 55.20 -5.49 -0.41
C LYS A 6 53.76 -5.39 0.13
N HIS A 7 53.60 -5.35 1.45
CA HIS A 7 52.27 -5.23 2.07
C HIS A 7 51.66 -3.83 1.93
N ILE A 8 52.55 -2.79 1.98
CA ILE A 8 52.10 -1.40 1.79
C ILE A 8 51.59 -1.17 0.36
N LEU A 9 52.26 -1.76 -0.66
CA LEU A 9 51.78 -1.68 -2.05
C LEU A 9 50.43 -2.39 -2.25
N GLY A 10 50.21 -3.54 -1.61
CA GLY A 10 48.95 -4.30 -1.68
C GLY A 10 47.79 -3.54 -1.05
N ILE A 11 48.00 -2.88 0.10
CA ILE A 11 46.98 -2.12 0.79
C ILE A 11 46.59 -0.85 0.04
N ALA A 12 47.55 -0.18 -0.61
CA ALA A 12 47.32 1.02 -1.41
C ALA A 12 46.41 0.70 -2.65
N MET A 13 46.58 -0.50 -3.25
CA MET A 13 45.77 -0.90 -4.41
C MET A 13 44.31 -1.25 -4.04
N ILE A 14 44.09 -1.77 -2.82
CA ILE A 14 42.72 -2.12 -2.34
C ILE A 14 41.93 -0.84 -1.99
N ILE A 15 42.58 0.20 -1.46
CA ILE A 15 41.91 1.46 -1.11
C ILE A 15 41.47 2.24 -2.35
N ALA A 16 42.18 2.11 -3.49
CA ALA A 16 41.81 2.78 -4.75
C ALA A 16 40.51 2.26 -5.38
N LEU A 17 40.04 1.05 -5.02
CA LEU A 17 38.82 0.46 -5.56
C LEU A 17 37.54 0.85 -4.80
N LEU A 18 37.64 1.52 -3.65
CA LEU A 18 36.48 1.91 -2.84
C LEU A 18 35.99 3.35 -3.07
N PHE A 19 36.66 4.14 -3.94
CA PHE A 19 36.28 5.52 -4.21
C PHE A 19 35.59 5.73 -5.56
N SER A 20 34.92 4.72 -6.10
CA SER A 20 34.04 4.89 -7.27
C SER A 20 32.61 5.17 -6.83
N CYS A 21 32.38 6.19 -6.01
CA CYS A 21 31.07 6.79 -5.84
C CYS A 21 30.77 7.66 -7.07
N LYS A 22 29.99 7.12 -7.97
CA LYS A 22 29.45 7.79 -9.14
C LYS A 22 28.55 8.93 -8.72
N LYS A 23 28.99 10.15 -8.95
CA LYS A 23 28.23 11.38 -8.75
C LYS A 23 27.08 11.39 -9.76
N GLU A 24 25.86 11.24 -9.29
CA GLU A 24 24.68 11.43 -10.12
C GLU A 24 24.55 12.91 -10.48
N THR A 25 24.77 13.21 -11.74
CA THR A 25 24.45 14.50 -12.32
C THR A 25 22.93 14.58 -12.51
N ASN A 26 22.29 15.49 -11.79
CA ASN A 26 20.90 15.88 -12.03
C ASN A 26 20.72 16.36 -13.48
N PRO A 27 19.84 15.75 -14.28
CA PRO A 27 19.42 16.36 -15.52
C PRO A 27 18.47 17.52 -15.21
N LYS A 28 18.83 18.73 -15.67
CA LYS A 28 17.94 19.89 -15.76
C LYS A 28 16.69 19.51 -16.54
N VAL A 29 15.57 19.40 -15.85
CA VAL A 29 14.27 19.23 -16.49
C VAL A 29 13.86 20.57 -17.08
N LYS A 30 13.75 20.63 -18.41
CA LYS A 30 12.97 21.66 -19.11
C LYS A 30 11.51 21.44 -18.79
N THR A 31 10.89 22.49 -18.32
CA THR A 31 9.44 22.61 -18.09
C THR A 31 8.69 22.33 -19.39
N VAL A 32 8.00 21.19 -19.42
CA VAL A 32 6.84 20.97 -20.28
C VAL A 32 5.80 20.36 -19.36
N ASP A 33 4.68 21.08 -19.21
CA ASP A 33 3.52 20.62 -18.47
C ASP A 33 3.08 19.24 -18.96
N SER A 34 3.27 18.25 -18.14
CA SER A 34 2.47 17.03 -18.05
C SER A 34 3.05 16.23 -16.89
N ASN A 35 2.43 16.32 -15.74
CA ASN A 35 2.68 15.46 -14.57
C ASN A 35 2.59 13.99 -14.96
N ILE A 36 3.73 13.35 -15.18
CA ILE A 36 3.81 11.89 -15.15
C ILE A 36 4.84 11.54 -14.08
N VAL A 37 4.41 11.61 -12.83
CA VAL A 37 4.98 10.80 -11.76
C VAL A 37 4.40 9.41 -11.95
N VAL A 38 5.16 8.47 -12.47
CA VAL A 38 4.80 7.05 -12.47
C VAL A 38 4.99 6.50 -11.06
N LYS A 39 4.17 6.98 -10.15
CA LYS A 39 3.63 6.24 -9.05
C LYS A 39 2.53 5.40 -9.69
N THR A 40 2.41 4.13 -9.40
CA THR A 40 1.31 3.28 -9.87
C THR A 40 0.00 4.01 -9.53
N GLU A 41 -0.43 4.92 -10.42
CA GLU A 41 -1.58 5.75 -10.18
C GLU A 41 -2.79 4.86 -10.37
N LYS A 42 -3.38 4.52 -9.26
CA LYS A 42 -4.69 3.97 -9.10
C LYS A 42 -5.64 4.75 -9.99
N ILE A 43 -6.18 4.10 -11.01
CA ILE A 43 -7.09 4.72 -11.96
C ILE A 43 -8.38 5.07 -11.21
N LEU A 44 -8.58 6.34 -10.93
CA LEU A 44 -9.84 6.90 -10.47
C LEU A 44 -10.46 7.65 -11.64
N ASN A 45 -11.65 7.24 -12.04
CA ASN A 45 -12.39 7.94 -13.07
C ASN A 45 -12.89 9.29 -12.56
N LEU A 46 -12.65 10.38 -13.28
CA LEU A 46 -13.13 11.73 -12.90
C LEU A 46 -14.66 11.86 -12.86
N ASN A 47 -15.36 10.98 -13.59
CA ASN A 47 -16.83 10.90 -13.61
C ASN A 47 -17.36 9.69 -12.80
N ALA A 48 -16.57 9.21 -11.83
CA ALA A 48 -16.91 8.05 -11.03
C ALA A 48 -18.13 8.32 -10.13
N ASN A 49 -19.05 7.38 -10.10
CA ASN A 49 -20.10 7.35 -9.09
C ASN A 49 -19.60 6.59 -7.86
N PHE A 50 -19.09 7.34 -6.89
CA PHE A 50 -18.55 6.75 -5.65
C PHE A 50 -19.68 6.42 -4.68
N ILE A 51 -19.75 5.13 -4.33
CA ILE A 51 -20.62 4.63 -3.25
C ILE A 51 -19.78 4.15 -2.08
N LYS A 52 -20.41 4.07 -0.91
CA LYS A 52 -19.80 3.57 0.32
C LYS A 52 -20.42 2.24 0.70
N SER A 53 -19.59 1.27 1.04
CA SER A 53 -20.03 -0.02 1.55
C SER A 53 -19.31 -0.35 2.85
N GLU A 54 -20.04 -1.02 3.72
CA GLU A 54 -19.52 -1.61 4.95
C GLU A 54 -19.77 -3.12 4.92
N PHE A 55 -18.82 -3.87 5.45
CA PHE A 55 -18.96 -5.33 5.59
C PHE A 55 -18.11 -5.87 6.72
N THR A 56 -18.54 -7.00 7.28
CA THR A 56 -17.82 -7.70 8.34
C THR A 56 -16.76 -8.62 7.75
N ILE A 57 -15.58 -8.65 8.38
CA ILE A 57 -14.51 -9.59 8.05
C ILE A 57 -14.19 -10.44 9.27
N ASP A 58 -14.51 -11.73 9.20
CA ASP A 58 -14.11 -12.71 10.19
C ASP A 58 -12.75 -13.35 9.84
N GLY A 59 -12.08 -13.92 10.85
CA GLY A 59 -10.80 -14.61 10.72
C GLY A 59 -9.57 -13.73 10.94
N MET A 60 -9.73 -12.42 11.16
CA MET A 60 -8.62 -11.57 11.55
C MET A 60 -8.17 -11.87 12.99
N THR A 61 -6.85 -12.04 13.19
CA THR A 61 -6.26 -12.35 14.51
C THR A 61 -5.42 -11.19 15.06
N CYS A 62 -5.10 -10.18 14.26
CA CYS A 62 -4.33 -9.02 14.69
C CYS A 62 -4.60 -7.80 13.80
N GLU A 63 -4.40 -6.61 14.37
CA GLU A 63 -4.60 -5.34 13.66
C GLU A 63 -3.53 -5.12 12.59
N ILE A 64 -2.26 -5.20 12.97
CA ILE A 64 -1.13 -4.80 12.09
C ILE A 64 -0.94 -5.79 10.93
N GLY A 65 -0.96 -7.10 11.21
CA GLY A 65 -0.73 -8.12 10.19
C GLY A 65 -1.97 -8.40 9.34
N CYS A 66 -3.14 -8.52 9.95
CA CYS A 66 -4.37 -8.91 9.27
C CYS A 66 -5.14 -7.72 8.71
N ALA A 67 -5.66 -6.85 9.59
CA ALA A 67 -6.53 -5.76 9.16
C ALA A 67 -5.80 -4.78 8.20
N LYS A 68 -4.57 -4.40 8.53
CA LYS A 68 -3.77 -3.51 7.67
C LYS A 68 -3.37 -4.13 6.33
N LEU A 69 -3.17 -5.45 6.28
CA LEU A 69 -2.88 -6.14 5.02
C LEU A 69 -4.11 -6.15 4.11
N ILE A 70 -5.29 -6.46 4.66
CA ILE A 70 -6.56 -6.43 3.92
C ILE A 70 -6.83 -5.00 3.43
N GLU A 71 -6.75 -4.01 4.32
CA GLU A 71 -6.90 -2.58 3.99
C GLU A 71 -6.01 -2.17 2.82
N LYS A 72 -4.72 -2.55 2.87
CA LYS A 72 -3.75 -2.29 1.81
C LYS A 72 -4.13 -2.95 0.48
N ASN A 73 -4.60 -4.19 0.52
CA ASN A 73 -4.97 -4.92 -0.71
C ASN A 73 -6.23 -4.34 -1.35
N ILE A 74 -7.24 -3.98 -0.57
CA ILE A 74 -8.44 -3.30 -1.08
C ILE A 74 -8.05 -1.93 -1.64
N ASN A 75 -7.21 -1.16 -0.94
CA ASN A 75 -6.78 0.15 -1.41
C ASN A 75 -5.97 0.12 -2.72
N LYS A 76 -5.39 -1.02 -3.11
CA LYS A 76 -4.69 -1.18 -4.40
C LYS A 76 -5.62 -1.43 -5.58
N MET A 77 -6.88 -1.75 -5.34
CA MET A 77 -7.83 -2.00 -6.42
C MET A 77 -8.11 -0.73 -7.21
N ASN A 78 -8.12 -0.83 -8.53
CA ASN A 78 -8.61 0.25 -9.39
C ASN A 78 -10.08 0.52 -9.08
N GLY A 79 -10.48 1.78 -9.06
CA GLY A 79 -11.85 2.19 -8.72
C GLY A 79 -12.13 2.31 -7.21
N VAL A 80 -11.28 1.80 -6.32
CA VAL A 80 -11.44 2.04 -4.89
C VAL A 80 -10.84 3.39 -4.52
N LYS A 81 -11.57 4.31 -3.95
CA LYS A 81 -11.10 5.61 -3.50
C LYS A 81 -10.48 5.56 -2.11
N LEU A 82 -11.13 4.85 -1.20
CA LEU A 82 -10.71 4.69 0.19
C LEU A 82 -11.14 3.32 0.70
N ALA A 83 -10.25 2.64 1.42
CA ALA A 83 -10.60 1.51 2.25
C ALA A 83 -9.97 1.66 3.63
N LYS A 84 -10.73 1.33 4.67
CA LYS A 84 -10.30 1.27 6.06
C LYS A 84 -10.83 -0.02 6.68
N VAL A 85 -10.01 -0.72 7.44
CA VAL A 85 -10.40 -1.94 8.16
C VAL A 85 -10.17 -1.72 9.64
N ASP A 86 -11.24 -1.80 10.40
CA ASP A 86 -11.25 -1.75 11.85
C ASP A 86 -11.19 -3.18 12.40
N PHE A 87 -10.10 -3.51 13.05
CA PHE A 87 -9.89 -4.84 13.62
C PHE A 87 -10.83 -5.13 14.79
N ASN A 88 -11.04 -4.15 15.68
CA ASN A 88 -11.82 -4.35 16.89
C ASN A 88 -13.30 -4.60 16.57
N ASN A 89 -13.82 -3.86 15.59
CA ASN A 89 -15.21 -4.00 15.15
C ASN A 89 -15.37 -5.03 14.01
N LYS A 90 -14.27 -5.66 13.56
CA LYS A 90 -14.23 -6.56 12.40
C LYS A 90 -14.83 -5.93 11.13
N LEU A 91 -14.80 -4.62 11.01
CA LEU A 91 -15.53 -3.85 10.02
C LEU A 91 -14.61 -3.31 8.94
N ALA A 92 -14.92 -3.59 7.69
CA ALA A 92 -14.34 -2.91 6.54
C ALA A 92 -15.28 -1.80 6.05
N MET A 93 -14.71 -0.66 5.75
CA MET A 93 -15.38 0.53 5.20
C MET A 93 -14.69 0.89 3.90
N VAL A 94 -15.43 0.86 2.78
CA VAL A 94 -14.84 1.05 1.44
C VAL A 94 -15.66 2.05 0.64
N GLU A 95 -15.00 3.07 0.09
CA GLU A 95 -15.57 4.00 -0.89
C GLU A 95 -14.99 3.68 -2.26
N TYR A 96 -15.84 3.37 -3.23
CA TYR A 96 -15.42 2.88 -4.54
C TYR A 96 -16.37 3.30 -5.65
N ASP A 97 -15.86 3.32 -6.88
CA ASP A 97 -16.63 3.52 -8.10
C ASP A 97 -17.45 2.24 -8.42
N GLU A 98 -18.76 2.33 -8.33
CA GLU A 98 -19.67 1.19 -8.58
C GLU A 98 -19.60 0.65 -10.00
N THR A 99 -19.07 1.42 -10.96
CA THR A 99 -18.88 0.97 -12.34
C THR A 99 -17.65 0.07 -12.50
N MET A 100 -16.69 0.13 -11.57
CA MET A 100 -15.41 -0.60 -11.61
C MET A 100 -15.32 -1.71 -10.57
N VAL A 101 -15.98 -1.53 -9.43
CA VAL A 101 -15.87 -2.42 -8.27
C VAL A 101 -17.27 -2.81 -7.80
N ASN A 102 -17.45 -4.08 -7.48
CA ASN A 102 -18.67 -4.62 -6.90
C ASN A 102 -18.38 -5.43 -5.64
N HIS A 103 -19.42 -5.93 -4.97
CA HIS A 103 -19.31 -6.70 -3.75
C HIS A 103 -18.51 -8.00 -3.92
N ASP A 104 -18.63 -8.67 -5.06
CA ASP A 104 -17.92 -9.92 -5.33
C ASP A 104 -16.43 -9.68 -5.45
N LEU A 105 -16.00 -8.60 -6.12
CA LEU A 105 -14.59 -8.22 -6.23
C LEU A 105 -14.00 -7.84 -4.87
N LEU A 106 -14.74 -7.16 -4.01
CA LEU A 106 -14.30 -6.85 -2.64
C LEU A 106 -14.14 -8.12 -1.82
N THR A 107 -15.09 -9.03 -1.90
CA THR A 107 -15.04 -10.34 -1.22
C THR A 107 -13.86 -11.15 -1.72
N ASP A 108 -13.63 -11.19 -3.02
CA ASP A 108 -12.53 -11.93 -3.66
C ASP A 108 -11.15 -11.43 -3.21
N VAL A 109 -10.94 -10.12 -3.16
CA VAL A 109 -9.68 -9.54 -2.66
C VAL A 109 -9.43 -9.88 -1.19
N VAL A 110 -10.46 -9.85 -0.34
CA VAL A 110 -10.33 -10.22 1.07
C VAL A 110 -9.98 -11.69 1.22
N THR A 111 -10.73 -12.59 0.57
CA THR A 111 -10.51 -14.04 0.65
C THR A 111 -9.20 -14.48 0.01
N LYS A 112 -8.75 -13.82 -1.05
CA LYS A 112 -7.42 -14.04 -1.65
C LYS A 112 -6.27 -13.54 -0.78
N THR A 113 -6.52 -12.62 0.15
CA THR A 113 -5.49 -12.18 1.10
C THR A 113 -5.11 -13.31 2.06
N ALA A 114 -6.08 -14.08 2.56
CA ALA A 114 -5.88 -15.35 3.23
C ALA A 114 -7.20 -16.15 3.27
N ASN A 115 -7.11 -17.47 3.10
CA ASN A 115 -8.28 -18.36 3.02
C ASN A 115 -9.12 -18.42 4.32
N VAL A 116 -8.56 -17.95 5.43
CA VAL A 116 -9.27 -17.89 6.71
C VAL A 116 -10.24 -16.72 6.81
N TYR A 117 -10.11 -15.71 5.95
CA TYR A 117 -10.98 -14.53 5.99
C TYR A 117 -12.32 -14.84 5.32
N LYS A 118 -13.39 -14.42 5.99
CA LYS A 118 -14.77 -14.52 5.49
C LYS A 118 -15.41 -13.15 5.53
N VAL A 119 -16.11 -12.82 4.45
CA VAL A 119 -16.87 -11.57 4.32
C VAL A 119 -18.34 -11.87 4.55
N SER A 120 -19.00 -11.04 5.34
CA SER A 120 -20.44 -11.11 5.60
C SER A 120 -21.04 -9.71 5.79
N GLU A 121 -22.36 -9.65 5.86
CA GLU A 121 -23.14 -8.43 6.17
C GLU A 121 -22.78 -7.21 5.30
N MET A 122 -22.52 -7.44 4.02
CA MET A 122 -22.17 -6.36 3.09
C MET A 122 -23.38 -5.48 2.78
N LYS A 123 -23.25 -4.18 3.03
CA LYS A 123 -24.31 -3.18 2.85
C LYS A 123 -23.77 -1.87 2.30
N ILE A 124 -24.56 -1.21 1.45
CA ILE A 124 -24.29 0.16 1.00
C ILE A 124 -24.77 1.12 2.07
N VAL A 125 -23.94 2.11 2.40
CA VAL A 125 -24.22 3.11 3.44
C VAL A 125 -24.03 4.53 2.89
N LYS A 126 -24.79 5.49 3.40
CA LYS A 126 -24.61 6.91 3.05
C LYS A 126 -23.40 7.53 3.78
N LYS A 127 -23.16 7.08 5.00
CA LYS A 127 -22.07 7.52 5.88
C LYS A 127 -21.49 6.29 6.57
N PHE A 128 -20.17 6.25 6.72
CA PHE A 128 -19.51 5.19 7.49
C PHE A 128 -19.85 5.27 8.96
N SER A 129 -19.94 4.10 9.60
CA SER A 129 -20.10 3.96 11.04
C SER A 129 -18.93 4.61 11.78
N ASP A 130 -19.21 5.29 12.88
CA ASP A 130 -18.18 5.91 13.70
C ASP A 130 -17.43 4.81 14.47
N THR A 131 -16.23 4.49 14.02
CA THR A 131 -15.33 3.59 14.75
C THR A 131 -14.70 4.39 15.89
N LYS A 132 -15.31 4.37 17.08
CA LYS A 132 -14.69 4.92 18.27
C LYS A 132 -13.46 4.05 18.59
N LYS A 133 -12.27 4.68 18.62
CA LYS A 133 -11.14 4.10 19.33
C LYS A 133 -11.53 4.07 20.79
N GLU A 134 -11.82 2.89 21.35
CA GLU A 134 -11.74 2.73 22.78
C GLU A 134 -10.29 3.02 23.15
N LYS A 135 -10.07 4.19 23.78
CA LYS A 135 -8.86 4.44 24.55
C LYS A 135 -8.97 3.52 25.75
N ASN A 136 -8.26 2.41 25.73
CA ASN A 136 -7.95 1.70 26.95
C ASN A 136 -7.04 2.61 27.77
N GLU A 137 -7.61 3.15 28.86
CA GLU A 137 -6.86 3.67 30.00
C GLU A 137 -6.08 2.55 30.69
#